data_86217ea57c0e2a8e7a1addbe5c3ef699
#
_entry.id   86217ea57c0e2a8e7a1addbe5c3ef699
#
_cell.length_a   1.000
_cell.length_b   1.000
_cell.length_c   1.000
_cell.angle_alpha   90.00
_cell.angle_beta   90.00
_cell.angle_gamma   90.00
#
_symmetry.space_group_name_H-M   'P 1'
#
loop_
_entity.id
_entity.type
_entity.pdbx_description
1 polymer ?
#
loop_
_entity_poly.entity_id
_entity_poly.type
_entity_poly.pdbx_seq_one_letter_code
_entity_poly.pdbx_strand_id
1 'polypeptide(L)'
;MKNFLALLVMAVVGLAGCHNGGTKQNSTNMRTLNAVVDAEPLDVLVDSDVKFSAVAPNTVTGYSNFDSGTRDLQARSSTNQSILLDQQTSFGSDATGTLLLYGHRSTMKATFVPDDTTQPSSGHARIRAIGLAPDSGPVDVYLTPTNISAGPPILTSVTFGATSTVTEVPAGTYNIIITTAGTQEILFSSTTTVSVGGNDNDTIAIMPTLGGKLVNAAFLQSGTNGTAVVLTNPLARLKAVNGLTDTTVNFKLDGNPFLSNVPFAASSTYLTLSSGSHTVSAEAANVPGTSIASVTSTLSAGRDYSAVTAGTGASPRMAVLTDDNSLPNAGFAKIRFVNALADDATVDVLLNFAQQATAIPSIGASSYYQVAAGTNYTISFTTPGGITVIASLQNVELDAGNVYSAYLFGTSSSAQVRLVRDR
;
A
#
# COMPACT_ATOMS: atom_id res chain seq x y z
N MET A 1 15.00 -43.53 -91.15
CA MET A 1 13.71 -43.66 -91.82
C MET A 1 12.62 -43.74 -90.76
N LYS A 2 11.62 -42.95 -90.92
CA LYS A 2 10.30 -42.92 -90.27
C LYS A 2 10.20 -42.45 -88.77
N ASN A 3 9.83 -41.26 -88.69
CA ASN A 3 9.31 -40.53 -87.50
C ASN A 3 8.01 -41.11 -87.00
N PHE A 4 7.83 -41.18 -85.71
CA PHE A 4 6.51 -41.22 -85.07
C PHE A 4 6.43 -40.13 -83.97
N LEU A 5 5.58 -39.21 -84.26
CA LEU A 5 5.22 -38.09 -83.38
C LEU A 5 4.11 -38.53 -82.46
N ALA A 6 4.36 -38.58 -81.15
CA ALA A 6 3.32 -38.87 -80.15
C ALA A 6 2.85 -37.57 -79.56
N LEU A 7 1.58 -37.26 -79.75
CA LEU A 7 0.86 -36.08 -79.25
C LEU A 7 0.48 -36.32 -77.79
N LEU A 8 1.05 -35.55 -76.85
CA LEU A 8 0.71 -35.63 -75.45
C LEU A 8 -0.41 -34.60 -75.15
N VAL A 9 -1.61 -35.11 -74.86
CA VAL A 9 -2.76 -34.30 -74.43
C VAL A 9 -2.57 -34.01 -72.95
N MET A 10 -2.33 -32.74 -72.60
CA MET A 10 -2.29 -32.26 -71.24
C MET A 10 -3.71 -31.97 -70.74
N ALA A 11 -4.24 -32.80 -69.85
CA ALA A 11 -5.47 -32.49 -69.12
C ALA A 11 -5.20 -31.47 -68.03
N VAL A 12 -5.76 -30.27 -68.14
CA VAL A 12 -5.76 -29.25 -67.11
C VAL A 12 -6.77 -29.67 -66.04
N VAL A 13 -6.30 -30.18 -64.94
CA VAL A 13 -7.12 -30.34 -63.70
C VAL A 13 -7.18 -29.01 -63.03
N GLY A 14 -8.34 -28.37 -63.07
CA GLY A 14 -8.65 -27.14 -62.29
C GLY A 14 -8.58 -27.46 -60.81
N LEU A 15 -7.54 -27.00 -60.13
CA LEU A 15 -7.51 -26.93 -58.64
C LEU A 15 -8.52 -25.90 -58.22
N ALA A 16 -9.67 -26.38 -57.71
CA ALA A 16 -10.58 -25.56 -56.91
C ALA A 16 -9.79 -25.04 -55.71
N GLY A 17 -9.59 -23.73 -55.68
CA GLY A 17 -8.95 -23.05 -54.55
C GLY A 17 -9.70 -23.33 -53.27
N CYS A 18 -9.06 -24.03 -52.33
CA CYS A 18 -9.48 -24.05 -50.96
C CYS A 18 -9.53 -22.58 -50.48
N HIS A 19 -10.71 -22.11 -50.25
CA HIS A 19 -10.94 -20.90 -49.49
C HIS A 19 -10.38 -21.18 -48.08
N ASN A 20 -9.19 -20.69 -47.83
CA ASN A 20 -8.70 -20.56 -46.45
C ASN A 20 -9.64 -19.61 -45.73
N GLY A 21 -10.71 -20.16 -45.18
CA GLY A 21 -11.40 -19.49 -44.07
C GLY A 21 -10.37 -19.33 -42.97
N GLY A 22 -9.74 -18.17 -42.93
CA GLY A 22 -8.87 -17.81 -41.81
C GLY A 22 -9.70 -18.03 -40.54
N THR A 23 -9.38 -19.05 -39.78
CA THR A 23 -9.82 -19.17 -38.40
C THR A 23 -9.44 -17.87 -37.75
N LYS A 24 -10.42 -17.01 -37.37
CA LYS A 24 -10.14 -15.89 -36.48
C LYS A 24 -9.38 -16.47 -35.31
N GLN A 25 -8.12 -16.11 -35.24
CA GLN A 25 -7.29 -16.52 -34.11
C GLN A 25 -7.87 -15.78 -32.92
N ASN A 26 -8.52 -16.51 -32.02
CA ASN A 26 -9.12 -15.95 -30.82
C ASN A 26 -8.02 -15.29 -30.00
N SER A 27 -8.10 -14.01 -29.76
CA SER A 27 -7.08 -13.23 -29.04
C SER A 27 -7.62 -12.68 -27.74
N THR A 28 -6.73 -12.45 -26.79
CA THR A 28 -6.98 -11.70 -25.57
C THR A 28 -6.28 -10.35 -25.66
N ASN A 29 -6.95 -9.29 -25.28
CA ASN A 29 -6.41 -7.93 -25.20
C ASN A 29 -6.23 -7.57 -23.71
N MET A 30 -4.98 -7.49 -23.25
CA MET A 30 -4.64 -7.36 -21.83
C MET A 30 -3.81 -6.10 -21.57
N ARG A 31 -4.16 -5.35 -20.53
CA ARG A 31 -3.27 -4.38 -19.86
C ARG A 31 -2.89 -4.93 -18.49
N THR A 32 -1.82 -4.42 -17.90
CA THR A 32 -1.34 -4.85 -16.58
C THR A 32 -1.34 -3.68 -15.60
N LEU A 33 -1.85 -3.92 -14.39
CA LEU A 33 -1.71 -3.06 -13.23
C LEU A 33 -0.73 -3.72 -12.24
N ASN A 34 0.38 -3.03 -11.92
CA ASN A 34 1.29 -3.46 -10.87
C ASN A 34 0.92 -2.77 -9.54
N ALA A 35 0.27 -3.50 -8.65
CA ALA A 35 -0.10 -3.08 -7.29
C ALA A 35 0.66 -3.89 -6.20
N VAL A 36 1.87 -4.37 -6.51
CA VAL A 36 2.72 -5.08 -5.53
C VAL A 36 3.40 -4.06 -4.63
N VAL A 37 3.30 -4.24 -3.30
CA VAL A 37 3.69 -3.23 -2.29
C VAL A 37 5.18 -2.88 -2.34
N ASP A 38 6.02 -3.89 -2.35
CA ASP A 38 7.47 -3.83 -2.11
C ASP A 38 8.28 -4.38 -3.29
N ALA A 39 7.68 -4.40 -4.48
CA ALA A 39 8.36 -4.82 -5.69
C ALA A 39 9.08 -3.65 -6.38
N GLU A 40 10.19 -3.99 -7.01
CA GLU A 40 10.80 -3.22 -8.08
C GLU A 40 9.94 -3.28 -9.36
N PRO A 41 10.28 -2.55 -10.43
CA PRO A 41 9.60 -2.71 -11.71
C PRO A 41 9.63 -4.17 -12.19
N LEU A 42 8.53 -4.63 -12.77
CA LEU A 42 8.31 -6.02 -13.16
C LEU A 42 8.22 -6.17 -14.68
N ASP A 43 8.81 -7.22 -15.23
CA ASP A 43 8.47 -7.72 -16.56
C ASP A 43 7.33 -8.73 -16.44
N VAL A 44 6.37 -8.66 -17.34
CA VAL A 44 5.25 -9.59 -17.45
C VAL A 44 5.38 -10.39 -18.73
N LEU A 45 5.40 -11.71 -18.61
CA LEU A 45 5.57 -12.63 -19.71
C LEU A 45 4.33 -13.53 -19.87
N VAL A 46 4.01 -13.84 -21.12
CA VAL A 46 3.01 -14.86 -21.47
C VAL A 46 3.71 -15.84 -22.42
N ASP A 47 3.72 -17.12 -22.06
CA ASP A 47 4.42 -18.20 -22.78
C ASP A 47 5.90 -17.84 -23.05
N SER A 48 6.58 -17.27 -22.04
CA SER A 48 7.97 -16.77 -22.10
C SER A 48 8.20 -15.49 -22.93
N ASP A 49 7.21 -15.01 -23.63
CA ASP A 49 7.29 -13.73 -24.38
C ASP A 49 7.02 -12.54 -23.44
N VAL A 50 7.92 -11.56 -23.41
CA VAL A 50 7.73 -10.33 -22.65
C VAL A 50 6.62 -9.50 -23.31
N LYS A 51 5.47 -9.41 -22.63
CA LYS A 51 4.34 -8.56 -23.08
C LYS A 51 4.43 -7.14 -22.54
N PHE A 52 4.94 -6.99 -21.32
CA PHE A 52 5.19 -5.69 -20.70
C PHE A 52 6.54 -5.71 -20.00
N SER A 53 7.35 -4.70 -20.20
CA SER A 53 8.66 -4.56 -19.58
C SER A 53 8.67 -3.42 -18.57
N ALA A 54 9.39 -3.63 -17.47
CA ALA A 54 9.67 -2.64 -16.43
C ALA A 54 8.41 -1.90 -15.92
N VAL A 55 7.30 -2.64 -15.70
CA VAL A 55 6.05 -2.07 -15.16
C VAL A 55 6.31 -1.62 -13.72
N ALA A 56 6.38 -0.30 -13.52
CA ALA A 56 6.67 0.27 -12.20
C ALA A 56 5.52 0.01 -11.20
N PRO A 57 5.79 -0.02 -9.88
CA PRO A 57 4.73 -0.09 -8.87
C PRO A 57 3.70 1.03 -9.02
N ASN A 58 2.44 0.72 -8.75
CA ASN A 58 1.30 1.63 -8.88
C ASN A 58 1.15 2.26 -10.28
N THR A 59 1.45 1.50 -11.33
CA THR A 59 1.23 1.92 -12.71
C THR A 59 0.38 0.94 -13.49
N VAL A 60 -0.29 1.45 -14.52
CA VAL A 60 -1.09 0.67 -15.49
C VAL A 60 -0.45 0.81 -16.85
N THR A 61 -0.31 -0.31 -17.58
CA THR A 61 0.23 -0.31 -18.97
C THR A 61 -0.86 0.03 -19.97
N GLY A 62 -0.46 0.26 -21.24
CA GLY A 62 -1.36 0.10 -22.38
C GLY A 62 -1.76 -1.37 -22.59
N TYR A 63 -2.59 -1.62 -23.59
CA TYR A 63 -3.00 -2.97 -23.96
C TYR A 63 -1.97 -3.67 -24.86
N SER A 64 -1.90 -5.00 -24.72
CA SER A 64 -1.15 -5.90 -25.59
C SER A 64 -2.00 -7.13 -25.92
N ASN A 65 -1.91 -7.60 -27.17
CA ASN A 65 -2.66 -8.76 -27.67
C ASN A 65 -1.79 -10.02 -27.66
N PHE A 66 -2.42 -11.14 -27.39
CA PHE A 66 -1.84 -12.49 -27.54
C PHE A 66 -2.96 -13.52 -27.71
N ASP A 67 -2.59 -14.75 -28.08
CA ASP A 67 -3.55 -15.84 -28.30
C ASP A 67 -4.25 -16.21 -26.99
N SER A 68 -5.57 -16.34 -26.99
CA SER A 68 -6.38 -16.79 -25.85
C SER A 68 -6.11 -18.26 -25.48
N GLY A 69 -6.67 -18.70 -24.36
CA GLY A 69 -6.52 -20.04 -23.81
C GLY A 69 -5.76 -20.07 -22.48
N THR A 70 -5.39 -21.26 -22.03
CA THR A 70 -4.54 -21.40 -20.85
C THR A 70 -3.09 -21.16 -21.25
N ARG A 71 -2.45 -20.18 -20.60
CA ARG A 71 -1.10 -19.69 -20.90
C ARG A 71 -0.24 -19.70 -19.66
N ASP A 72 1.05 -19.83 -19.87
CA ASP A 72 2.04 -19.66 -18.83
C ASP A 72 2.24 -18.17 -18.56
N LEU A 73 1.84 -17.72 -17.37
CA LEU A 73 1.97 -16.33 -16.92
C LEU A 73 3.10 -16.21 -15.92
N GLN A 74 4.08 -15.37 -16.24
CA GLN A 74 5.18 -15.10 -15.34
C GLN A 74 5.27 -13.59 -15.05
N ALA A 75 5.64 -13.26 -13.80
CA ALA A 75 6.12 -11.93 -13.43
C ALA A 75 7.52 -12.07 -12.83
N ARG A 76 8.45 -11.28 -13.34
CA ARG A 76 9.84 -11.29 -12.88
C ARG A 76 10.37 -9.90 -12.63
N SER A 77 11.38 -9.80 -11.79
CA SER A 77 12.14 -8.56 -11.59
C SER A 77 12.75 -8.08 -12.93
N SER A 78 12.49 -6.86 -13.31
CA SER A 78 13.14 -6.29 -14.50
C SER A 78 14.63 -5.99 -14.28
N THR A 79 15.06 -5.91 -13.01
CA THR A 79 16.42 -5.56 -12.62
C THR A 79 17.36 -6.76 -12.65
N ASN A 80 16.94 -7.89 -12.04
CA ASN A 80 17.80 -9.08 -11.87
C ASN A 80 17.23 -10.34 -12.50
N GLN A 81 16.09 -10.23 -13.20
CA GLN A 81 15.39 -11.30 -13.93
C GLN A 81 14.91 -12.47 -13.06
N SER A 82 14.92 -12.32 -11.71
CA SER A 82 14.37 -13.36 -10.83
C SER A 82 12.86 -13.50 -11.03
N ILE A 83 12.38 -14.73 -11.19
CA ILE A 83 10.95 -15.03 -11.29
C ILE A 83 10.33 -14.88 -9.90
N LEU A 84 9.29 -14.05 -9.80
CA LEU A 84 8.56 -13.78 -8.57
C LEU A 84 7.20 -14.46 -8.56
N LEU A 85 6.64 -14.73 -9.74
CA LEU A 85 5.39 -15.43 -9.93
C LEU A 85 5.47 -16.25 -11.21
N ASP A 86 4.98 -17.48 -11.13
CA ASP A 86 4.87 -18.42 -12.25
C ASP A 86 3.59 -19.25 -12.05
N GLN A 87 2.63 -19.10 -12.96
CA GLN A 87 1.34 -19.79 -12.87
C GLN A 87 0.68 -19.99 -14.23
N GLN A 88 -0.13 -21.02 -14.36
CA GLN A 88 -1.03 -21.19 -15.49
C GLN A 88 -2.26 -20.29 -15.30
N THR A 89 -2.60 -19.49 -16.31
CA THR A 89 -3.73 -18.57 -16.30
C THR A 89 -4.58 -18.75 -17.54
N SER A 90 -5.91 -18.82 -17.36
CA SER A 90 -6.85 -18.92 -18.48
C SER A 90 -7.29 -17.55 -18.93
N PHE A 91 -7.08 -17.27 -20.21
CA PHE A 91 -7.50 -16.06 -20.88
C PHE A 91 -8.63 -16.34 -21.86
N GLY A 92 -9.76 -15.68 -21.68
CA GLY A 92 -10.95 -15.89 -22.51
C GLY A 92 -10.73 -15.47 -23.97
N SER A 93 -11.42 -16.16 -24.88
CA SER A 93 -11.48 -15.81 -26.30
C SER A 93 -12.11 -14.43 -26.49
N ASP A 94 -11.46 -13.56 -27.26
CA ASP A 94 -11.89 -12.17 -27.52
C ASP A 94 -12.10 -11.34 -26.23
N ALA A 95 -11.49 -11.78 -25.13
CA ALA A 95 -11.58 -11.04 -23.86
C ALA A 95 -10.68 -9.81 -23.90
N THR A 96 -11.20 -8.70 -23.39
CA THR A 96 -10.43 -7.53 -22.98
C THR A 96 -10.43 -7.45 -21.46
N GLY A 97 -9.31 -7.06 -20.85
CA GLY A 97 -9.27 -6.98 -19.40
C GLY A 97 -7.95 -6.50 -18.82
N THR A 98 -7.88 -6.52 -17.50
CA THR A 98 -6.71 -6.07 -16.75
C THR A 98 -6.11 -7.25 -15.97
N LEU A 99 -4.81 -7.51 -16.18
CA LEU A 99 -4.03 -8.35 -15.30
C LEU A 99 -3.63 -7.54 -14.07
N LEU A 100 -4.02 -8.00 -12.91
CA LEU A 100 -3.69 -7.41 -11.62
C LEU A 100 -2.54 -8.20 -11.00
N LEU A 101 -1.40 -7.54 -10.76
CA LEU A 101 -0.30 -8.06 -9.94
C LEU A 101 -0.40 -7.37 -8.58
N TYR A 102 -0.51 -8.12 -7.47
CA TYR A 102 -0.80 -7.53 -6.16
C TYR A 102 -0.31 -8.37 -4.99
N GLY A 103 -0.35 -7.80 -3.79
CA GLY A 103 0.16 -8.37 -2.55
C GLY A 103 1.58 -7.91 -2.25
N HIS A 104 2.27 -8.63 -1.36
CA HIS A 104 3.69 -8.41 -1.10
C HIS A 104 4.53 -9.20 -2.11
N ARG A 105 5.75 -8.72 -2.39
CA ARG A 105 6.67 -9.39 -3.32
C ARG A 105 6.85 -10.88 -3.03
N SER A 106 7.00 -11.24 -1.75
CA SER A 106 7.21 -12.63 -1.32
C SER A 106 5.97 -13.52 -1.43
N THR A 107 4.78 -12.94 -1.57
CA THR A 107 3.48 -13.62 -1.67
C THR A 107 2.63 -13.02 -2.79
N MET A 108 3.31 -12.60 -3.88
CA MET A 108 2.69 -11.99 -5.04
C MET A 108 1.59 -12.89 -5.62
N LYS A 109 0.52 -12.25 -6.03
CA LYS A 109 -0.61 -12.88 -6.72
C LYS A 109 -0.83 -12.21 -8.05
N ALA A 110 -1.37 -12.96 -9.01
CA ALA A 110 -1.85 -12.42 -10.27
C ALA A 110 -3.27 -12.92 -10.54
N THR A 111 -4.10 -12.01 -11.04
CA THR A 111 -5.48 -12.34 -11.45
C THR A 111 -5.82 -11.55 -12.70
N PHE A 112 -6.21 -12.23 -13.77
CA PHE A 112 -6.80 -11.57 -14.94
C PHE A 112 -8.28 -11.29 -14.67
N VAL A 113 -8.67 -10.04 -14.75
CA VAL A 113 -10.04 -9.57 -14.55
C VAL A 113 -10.57 -9.08 -15.89
N PRO A 114 -11.47 -9.83 -16.53
CA PRO A 114 -12.09 -9.40 -17.76
C PRO A 114 -12.99 -8.17 -17.52
N ASP A 115 -13.09 -7.33 -18.54
CA ASP A 115 -14.00 -6.19 -18.53
C ASP A 115 -15.45 -6.69 -18.46
N ASP A 116 -16.27 -5.99 -17.66
CA ASP A 116 -17.71 -6.23 -17.66
C ASP A 116 -18.30 -5.65 -18.96
N THR A 117 -19.08 -6.46 -19.68
CA THR A 117 -19.74 -6.08 -20.93
C THR A 117 -21.25 -5.93 -20.76
N THR A 118 -21.74 -6.04 -19.53
CA THR A 118 -23.18 -5.89 -19.22
C THR A 118 -23.61 -4.44 -19.47
N GLN A 119 -24.66 -4.25 -20.25
CA GLN A 119 -25.18 -2.93 -20.56
C GLN A 119 -25.80 -2.28 -19.31
N PRO A 120 -25.34 -1.09 -18.88
CA PRO A 120 -25.99 -0.33 -17.80
C PRO A 120 -27.34 0.24 -18.21
N SER A 121 -28.11 0.71 -17.23
CA SER A 121 -29.30 1.51 -17.45
C SER A 121 -28.95 2.82 -18.18
N SER A 122 -29.87 3.34 -19.00
CA SER A 122 -29.63 4.57 -19.76
C SER A 122 -29.18 5.73 -18.87
N GLY A 123 -28.08 6.39 -19.22
CA GLY A 123 -27.49 7.49 -18.46
C GLY A 123 -26.74 7.08 -17.21
N HIS A 124 -26.51 5.79 -16.99
CA HIS A 124 -25.77 5.24 -15.87
C HIS A 124 -24.52 4.50 -16.35
N ALA A 125 -23.59 4.29 -15.43
CA ALA A 125 -22.44 3.38 -15.55
C ALA A 125 -22.50 2.32 -14.46
N ARG A 126 -21.85 1.20 -14.70
CA ARG A 126 -21.67 0.10 -13.74
C ARG A 126 -20.28 0.19 -13.12
N ILE A 127 -20.25 0.32 -11.80
CA ILE A 127 -18.99 0.48 -11.05
C ILE A 127 -18.79 -0.71 -10.14
N ARG A 128 -17.57 -1.25 -10.13
CA ARG A 128 -17.08 -2.21 -9.14
C ARG A 128 -15.75 -1.76 -8.54
N ALA A 129 -15.36 -2.31 -7.40
CA ALA A 129 -14.05 -2.10 -6.82
C ALA A 129 -13.32 -3.42 -6.61
N ILE A 130 -11.98 -3.37 -6.64
CA ILE A 130 -11.13 -4.51 -6.36
C ILE A 130 -10.10 -4.10 -5.31
N GLY A 131 -10.03 -4.86 -4.21
CA GLY A 131 -9.08 -4.64 -3.13
C GLY A 131 -7.71 -5.25 -3.46
N LEU A 132 -6.70 -4.43 -3.73
CA LEU A 132 -5.33 -4.87 -4.02
C LEU A 132 -4.33 -4.47 -2.92
N ALA A 133 -4.77 -3.71 -1.91
CA ALA A 133 -3.97 -3.27 -0.78
C ALA A 133 -4.04 -4.30 0.37
N PRO A 134 -2.98 -5.11 0.61
CA PRO A 134 -3.02 -6.16 1.63
C PRO A 134 -3.13 -5.60 3.04
N ASP A 135 -2.64 -4.37 3.24
CA ASP A 135 -2.47 -3.76 4.54
C ASP A 135 -3.57 -2.73 4.89
N SER A 136 -4.56 -2.47 4.05
CA SER A 136 -5.60 -1.46 4.35
C SER A 136 -6.66 -1.94 5.35
N GLY A 137 -6.90 -3.26 5.40
CA GLY A 137 -8.11 -3.83 5.97
C GLY A 137 -9.30 -3.65 5.02
N PRO A 138 -10.53 -4.02 5.41
CA PRO A 138 -11.75 -3.76 4.65
C PRO A 138 -11.99 -2.26 4.48
N VAL A 139 -12.46 -1.84 3.29
CA VAL A 139 -12.69 -0.43 2.98
C VAL A 139 -14.05 -0.19 2.35
N ASP A 140 -14.58 1.02 2.53
CA ASP A 140 -15.76 1.53 1.83
C ASP A 140 -15.34 2.55 0.76
N VAL A 141 -16.06 2.56 -0.37
CA VAL A 141 -15.76 3.44 -1.51
C VAL A 141 -16.92 4.39 -1.76
N TYR A 142 -16.60 5.66 -1.91
CA TYR A 142 -17.54 6.72 -2.25
C TYR A 142 -17.20 7.30 -3.63
N LEU A 143 -18.21 7.52 -4.45
CA LEU A 143 -18.17 8.44 -5.57
C LEU A 143 -19.06 9.63 -5.23
N THR A 144 -18.47 10.80 -5.09
CA THR A 144 -19.16 11.99 -4.60
C THR A 144 -18.75 13.23 -5.37
N PRO A 145 -19.66 14.15 -5.66
CA PRO A 145 -19.31 15.40 -6.31
C PRO A 145 -18.52 16.37 -5.39
N THR A 146 -18.60 16.19 -4.08
CA THR A 146 -18.01 17.14 -3.11
C THR A 146 -17.18 16.44 -2.03
N ASN A 147 -17.82 15.80 -1.06
CA ASN A 147 -17.17 15.19 0.11
C ASN A 147 -17.97 13.98 0.62
N ILE A 148 -17.43 13.28 1.62
CA ILE A 148 -18.01 12.07 2.20
C ILE A 148 -19.41 12.28 2.80
N SER A 149 -19.75 13.50 3.22
CA SER A 149 -21.07 13.80 3.81
C SER A 149 -22.19 13.88 2.78
N ALA A 150 -21.89 13.78 1.47
CA ALA A 150 -22.88 13.90 0.40
C ALA A 150 -23.75 12.62 0.24
N GLY A 151 -23.42 11.51 0.91
CA GLY A 151 -24.22 10.29 0.84
C GLY A 151 -23.52 9.06 1.44
N PRO A 152 -24.16 7.89 1.38
CA PRO A 152 -23.57 6.64 1.80
C PRO A 152 -22.48 6.18 0.82
N PRO A 153 -21.60 5.24 1.23
CA PRO A 153 -20.68 4.60 0.29
C PRO A 153 -21.44 3.86 -0.81
N ILE A 154 -20.92 3.90 -2.03
CA ILE A 154 -21.49 3.14 -3.15
C ILE A 154 -21.11 1.67 -3.12
N LEU A 155 -19.95 1.34 -2.54
CA LEU A 155 -19.46 -0.03 -2.34
C LEU A 155 -18.91 -0.14 -0.92
N THR A 156 -19.26 -1.24 -0.24
CA THR A 156 -18.93 -1.45 1.17
C THR A 156 -18.08 -2.70 1.38
N SER A 157 -17.24 -2.66 2.42
CA SER A 157 -16.44 -3.79 2.91
C SER A 157 -15.62 -4.49 1.82
N VAL A 158 -15.01 -3.73 0.90
CA VAL A 158 -14.11 -4.29 -0.11
C VAL A 158 -12.85 -4.79 0.58
N THR A 159 -12.58 -6.10 0.48
CA THR A 159 -11.45 -6.75 1.13
C THR A 159 -10.32 -7.08 0.16
N PHE A 160 -9.13 -7.33 0.70
CA PHE A 160 -7.96 -7.71 -0.10
C PHE A 160 -8.20 -8.98 -0.93
N GLY A 161 -7.87 -8.90 -2.22
CA GLY A 161 -8.04 -9.97 -3.20
C GLY A 161 -9.48 -10.18 -3.67
N ALA A 162 -10.46 -9.40 -3.19
CA ALA A 162 -11.86 -9.53 -3.55
C ALA A 162 -12.32 -8.42 -4.51
N THR A 163 -13.26 -8.79 -5.37
CA THR A 163 -14.04 -7.84 -6.19
C THR A 163 -15.37 -7.59 -5.48
N SER A 164 -15.79 -6.34 -5.39
CA SER A 164 -17.09 -5.96 -4.84
C SER A 164 -18.26 -6.43 -5.72
N THR A 165 -19.47 -6.29 -5.21
CA THR A 165 -20.66 -6.22 -6.06
C THR A 165 -20.57 -5.05 -7.04
N VAL A 166 -21.34 -5.12 -8.13
CA VAL A 166 -21.47 -4.02 -9.10
C VAL A 166 -22.60 -3.11 -8.66
N THR A 167 -22.40 -1.79 -8.74
CA THR A 167 -23.42 -0.76 -8.48
C THR A 167 -23.57 0.13 -9.70
N GLU A 168 -24.79 0.51 -10.07
CA GLU A 168 -25.04 1.53 -11.07
C GLU A 168 -25.03 2.92 -10.46
N VAL A 169 -24.32 3.84 -11.11
CA VAL A 169 -24.26 5.26 -10.73
C VAL A 169 -24.59 6.14 -11.94
N PRO A 170 -25.23 7.30 -11.75
CA PRO A 170 -25.44 8.23 -12.86
C PRO A 170 -24.12 8.65 -13.53
N ALA A 171 -24.18 8.90 -14.84
CA ALA A 171 -23.06 9.52 -15.54
C ALA A 171 -22.74 10.90 -14.93
N GLY A 172 -21.46 11.23 -14.79
CA GLY A 172 -21.06 12.47 -14.14
C GLY A 172 -19.59 12.54 -13.81
N THR A 173 -19.21 13.57 -13.05
CA THR A 173 -17.86 13.80 -12.59
C THR A 173 -17.81 13.67 -11.07
N TYR A 174 -16.88 12.83 -10.57
CA TYR A 174 -16.84 12.43 -9.18
C TYR A 174 -15.44 12.49 -8.59
N ASN A 175 -15.36 12.79 -7.30
CA ASN A 175 -14.22 12.47 -6.46
C ASN A 175 -14.35 11.03 -5.95
N ILE A 176 -13.22 10.34 -5.84
CA ILE A 176 -13.12 9.04 -5.18
C ILE A 176 -12.65 9.26 -3.76
N ILE A 177 -13.42 8.80 -2.78
CA ILE A 177 -13.00 8.76 -1.38
C ILE A 177 -13.08 7.32 -0.90
N ILE A 178 -12.04 6.86 -0.20
CA ILE A 178 -11.97 5.52 0.38
C ILE A 178 -11.76 5.66 1.89
N THR A 179 -12.57 4.94 2.67
CA THR A 179 -12.52 4.97 4.13
C THR A 179 -12.30 3.57 4.70
N THR A 180 -11.91 3.48 5.96
CA THR A 180 -12.02 2.23 6.72
C THR A 180 -13.49 1.82 6.79
N ALA A 181 -13.80 0.56 6.47
CA ALA A 181 -15.17 0.06 6.38
C ALA A 181 -15.97 0.33 7.67
N GLY A 182 -17.20 0.83 7.50
CA GLY A 182 -18.10 1.17 8.59
C GLY A 182 -17.70 2.42 9.39
N THR A 183 -16.69 3.18 8.93
CA THR A 183 -16.25 4.41 9.60
C THR A 183 -16.10 5.56 8.61
N GLN A 184 -15.80 6.77 9.11
CA GLN A 184 -15.44 7.93 8.29
C GLN A 184 -13.92 8.23 8.31
N GLU A 185 -13.10 7.27 8.76
CA GLU A 185 -11.64 7.41 8.72
C GLU A 185 -11.18 7.36 7.26
N ILE A 186 -10.74 8.51 6.73
CA ILE A 186 -10.32 8.64 5.33
C ILE A 186 -8.95 7.99 5.14
N LEU A 187 -8.89 7.02 4.24
CA LEU A 187 -7.67 6.35 3.79
C LEU A 187 -7.17 6.89 2.46
N PHE A 188 -8.05 7.48 1.67
CA PHE A 188 -7.76 8.12 0.39
C PHE A 188 -8.82 9.16 0.06
N SER A 189 -8.40 10.27 -0.51
CA SER A 189 -9.29 11.28 -1.10
C SER A 189 -8.63 11.83 -2.36
N SER A 190 -9.28 11.68 -3.51
CA SER A 190 -8.73 12.16 -4.76
C SER A 190 -8.64 13.69 -4.78
N THR A 191 -7.55 14.21 -5.35
CA THR A 191 -7.38 15.67 -5.60
C THR A 191 -7.92 16.09 -6.96
N THR A 192 -8.21 15.11 -7.82
CA THR A 192 -8.80 15.31 -9.14
C THR A 192 -10.01 14.42 -9.28
N THR A 193 -10.95 14.86 -10.10
CA THR A 193 -12.16 14.10 -10.38
C THR A 193 -11.93 13.04 -11.46
N VAL A 194 -12.76 12.00 -11.46
CA VAL A 194 -12.90 11.04 -12.54
C VAL A 194 -14.20 11.29 -13.29
N SER A 195 -14.18 11.07 -14.61
CA SER A 195 -15.38 11.16 -15.45
C SER A 195 -15.95 9.76 -15.64
N VAL A 196 -17.21 9.59 -15.26
CA VAL A 196 -18.01 8.37 -15.43
C VAL A 196 -18.98 8.61 -16.59
N GLY A 197 -18.78 7.93 -17.70
CA GLY A 197 -19.61 8.06 -18.90
C GLY A 197 -20.91 7.25 -18.78
N GLY A 198 -21.95 7.69 -19.47
CA GLY A 198 -23.14 6.86 -19.64
C GLY A 198 -22.83 5.64 -20.51
N ASN A 199 -23.22 4.45 -20.05
CA ASN A 199 -22.92 3.13 -20.62
C ASN A 199 -21.50 2.60 -20.35
N ASP A 200 -20.70 3.24 -19.48
CA ASP A 200 -19.39 2.71 -19.07
C ASP A 200 -19.53 1.57 -18.05
N ASN A 201 -18.52 0.69 -18.05
CA ASN A 201 -18.32 -0.32 -17.03
C ASN A 201 -16.92 -0.09 -16.44
N ASP A 202 -16.84 0.46 -15.23
CA ASP A 202 -15.59 0.91 -14.68
C ASP A 202 -15.18 0.12 -13.43
N THR A 203 -13.89 0.03 -13.20
CA THR A 203 -13.32 -0.63 -12.03
C THR A 203 -12.46 0.34 -11.24
N ILE A 204 -12.72 0.46 -9.93
CA ILE A 204 -11.85 1.17 -8.99
C ILE A 204 -10.92 0.14 -8.35
N ALA A 205 -9.64 0.18 -8.71
CA ALA A 205 -8.61 -0.64 -8.08
C ALA A 205 -8.05 0.10 -6.86
N ILE A 206 -8.15 -0.53 -5.68
CA ILE A 206 -7.68 0.02 -4.40
C ILE A 206 -6.26 -0.51 -4.18
N MET A 207 -5.26 0.34 -4.39
CA MET A 207 -3.86 -0.04 -4.42
C MET A 207 -3.14 0.31 -3.12
N PRO A 208 -2.05 -0.40 -2.77
CA PRO A 208 -1.28 -0.12 -1.57
C PRO A 208 -0.51 1.19 -1.64
N THR A 209 -0.14 1.71 -0.46
CA THR A 209 0.93 2.69 -0.26
C THR A 209 2.08 2.08 0.54
N LEU A 210 3.19 2.80 0.68
CA LEU A 210 4.36 2.32 1.43
C LEU A 210 4.24 2.45 2.95
N GLY A 211 3.19 3.10 3.46
CA GLY A 211 2.97 3.28 4.91
C GLY A 211 2.11 2.22 5.56
N GLY A 212 1.46 1.39 4.75
CA GLY A 212 0.64 0.27 5.20
C GLY A 212 -0.87 0.55 5.19
N LYS A 213 -1.41 1.56 5.89
CA LYS A 213 -2.86 1.72 6.02
C LYS A 213 -3.50 2.58 4.94
N LEU A 214 -2.86 3.69 4.55
CA LEU A 214 -3.35 4.52 3.46
C LEU A 214 -3.31 3.78 2.13
N VAL A 215 -4.19 4.13 1.20
CA VAL A 215 -4.28 3.48 -0.10
C VAL A 215 -4.18 4.50 -1.24
N ASN A 216 -3.77 4.06 -2.41
CA ASN A 216 -3.95 4.73 -3.69
C ASN A 216 -5.20 4.19 -4.39
N ALA A 217 -5.61 4.82 -5.46
CA ALA A 217 -6.67 4.31 -6.33
C ALA A 217 -6.24 4.33 -7.79
N ALA A 218 -6.77 3.40 -8.61
CA ALA A 218 -6.79 3.54 -10.05
C ALA A 218 -8.22 3.42 -10.54
N PHE A 219 -8.62 4.33 -11.42
CA PHE A 219 -9.88 4.28 -12.13
C PHE A 219 -9.65 3.69 -13.52
N LEU A 220 -10.19 2.50 -13.74
CA LEU A 220 -9.96 1.68 -14.94
C LEU A 220 -11.24 1.62 -15.76
N GLN A 221 -11.29 2.29 -16.89
CA GLN A 221 -12.38 2.19 -17.83
C GLN A 221 -12.25 0.90 -18.66
N SER A 222 -13.37 0.23 -18.91
CA SER A 222 -13.44 -1.00 -19.68
C SER A 222 -13.35 -0.75 -21.19
N GLY A 223 -13.03 -1.81 -21.96
CA GLY A 223 -13.00 -1.82 -23.41
C GLY A 223 -11.59 -1.59 -23.99
N THR A 224 -11.42 -1.93 -25.26
CA THR A 224 -10.13 -1.92 -25.97
C THR A 224 -9.46 -0.54 -26.03
N ASN A 225 -10.23 0.54 -25.89
CA ASN A 225 -9.76 1.91 -25.80
C ASN A 225 -9.94 2.50 -24.40
N GLY A 226 -10.28 1.65 -23.42
CA GLY A 226 -10.49 2.08 -22.04
C GLY A 226 -9.24 2.73 -21.45
N THR A 227 -9.42 3.91 -20.89
CA THR A 227 -8.33 4.64 -20.22
C THR A 227 -8.12 4.12 -18.81
N ALA A 228 -6.96 4.44 -18.25
CA ALA A 228 -6.67 4.19 -16.85
C ALA A 228 -6.08 5.45 -16.22
N VAL A 229 -6.64 5.87 -15.10
CA VAL A 229 -6.15 7.02 -14.34
C VAL A 229 -5.68 6.52 -12.97
N VAL A 230 -4.38 6.67 -12.72
CA VAL A 230 -3.83 6.37 -11.39
C VAL A 230 -3.89 7.63 -10.53
N LEU A 231 -4.48 7.49 -9.37
CA LEU A 231 -4.70 8.55 -8.39
C LEU A 231 -3.84 8.25 -7.16
N THR A 232 -2.80 9.05 -6.97
CA THR A 232 -1.91 8.90 -5.81
C THR A 232 -2.50 9.56 -4.57
N ASN A 233 -2.25 8.97 -3.42
CA ASN A 233 -2.75 9.49 -2.16
C ASN A 233 -2.06 10.80 -1.79
N PRO A 234 -2.78 11.89 -1.54
CA PRO A 234 -2.17 13.16 -1.13
C PRO A 234 -1.94 13.25 0.38
N LEU A 235 -2.26 12.19 1.13
CA LEU A 235 -2.29 12.20 2.58
C LEU A 235 -1.08 11.48 3.18
N ALA A 236 -0.71 11.87 4.40
CA ALA A 236 0.18 11.17 5.30
C ALA A 236 -0.51 10.99 6.66
N ARG A 237 0.03 10.17 7.56
CA ARG A 237 -0.47 10.06 8.93
C ARG A 237 0.65 10.38 9.91
N LEU A 238 0.30 11.06 10.99
CA LEU A 238 1.22 11.47 12.05
C LEU A 238 0.61 11.16 13.41
N LYS A 239 1.40 10.57 14.32
CA LYS A 239 1.11 10.52 15.75
C LYS A 239 2.16 11.31 16.52
N ALA A 240 1.85 11.70 17.74
CA ALA A 240 2.78 12.36 18.63
C ALA A 240 3.04 11.51 19.88
N VAL A 241 4.28 11.58 20.37
CA VAL A 241 4.76 10.83 21.52
C VAL A 241 5.53 11.77 22.42
N ASN A 242 5.11 11.90 23.67
CA ASN A 242 5.77 12.77 24.64
C ASN A 242 6.77 12.00 25.52
N GLY A 243 8.06 12.28 25.33
CA GLY A 243 9.15 11.75 26.15
C GLY A 243 9.81 12.80 27.06
N LEU A 244 9.20 13.99 27.25
CA LEU A 244 9.71 14.98 28.23
C LEU A 244 9.32 14.55 29.65
N THR A 245 10.34 14.33 30.48
CA THR A 245 10.17 13.66 31.79
C THR A 245 9.38 14.48 32.84
N ASP A 246 9.32 15.78 32.67
CA ASP A 246 8.77 16.74 33.64
C ASP A 246 7.65 17.60 33.06
N THR A 247 7.24 17.37 31.82
CA THR A 247 6.37 18.31 31.09
C THR A 247 5.25 17.60 30.34
N THR A 248 4.01 17.99 30.62
CA THR A 248 2.86 17.71 29.75
C THR A 248 2.91 18.64 28.54
N VAL A 249 2.68 18.12 27.34
CA VAL A 249 2.92 18.82 26.09
C VAL A 249 1.65 19.02 25.28
N ASN A 250 1.51 20.21 24.70
CA ASN A 250 0.63 20.45 23.56
C ASN A 250 1.46 20.40 22.30
N PHE A 251 1.02 19.60 21.30
CA PHE A 251 1.65 19.57 19.99
C PHE A 251 0.88 20.44 19.00
N LYS A 252 1.62 21.17 18.18
CA LYS A 252 1.09 21.97 17.07
C LYS A 252 1.64 21.45 15.74
N LEU A 253 0.85 21.59 14.70
CA LEU A 253 1.22 21.33 13.32
C LEU A 253 1.07 22.64 12.55
N ASP A 254 2.15 23.14 11.96
CA ASP A 254 2.17 24.42 11.22
C ASP A 254 1.57 25.59 12.02
N GLY A 255 1.87 25.62 13.32
CA GLY A 255 1.37 26.62 14.25
C GLY A 255 -0.06 26.41 14.77
N ASN A 256 -0.82 25.46 14.20
CA ASN A 256 -2.18 25.15 14.62
C ASN A 256 -2.21 24.04 15.69
N PRO A 257 -3.13 24.10 16.66
CA PRO A 257 -3.30 23.00 17.63
C PRO A 257 -3.53 21.67 16.94
N PHE A 258 -2.75 20.65 17.34
CA PHE A 258 -2.81 19.30 16.79
C PHE A 258 -3.26 18.30 17.86
N LEU A 259 -2.59 18.32 19.03
CA LEU A 259 -2.92 17.52 20.21
C LEU A 259 -2.67 18.36 21.46
N SER A 260 -3.51 18.18 22.50
CA SER A 260 -3.39 18.89 23.75
C SER A 260 -3.20 17.96 24.93
N ASN A 261 -2.46 18.42 25.94
CA ASN A 261 -2.29 17.76 27.22
C ASN A 261 -1.77 16.31 27.13
N VAL A 262 -0.77 16.06 26.26
CA VAL A 262 -0.12 14.75 26.15
C VAL A 262 0.84 14.58 27.33
N PRO A 263 0.57 13.69 28.30
CA PRO A 263 1.45 13.52 29.47
C PRO A 263 2.74 12.77 29.09
N PHE A 264 3.71 12.78 30.00
CA PHE A 264 4.93 12.00 29.87
C PHE A 264 4.66 10.52 29.58
N ALA A 265 5.45 9.92 28.68
CA ALA A 265 5.37 8.55 28.20
C ALA A 265 4.03 8.17 27.57
N ALA A 266 3.24 9.15 27.09
CA ALA A 266 2.02 8.91 26.32
C ALA A 266 2.23 9.09 24.83
N SER A 267 1.41 8.39 24.07
CA SER A 267 1.34 8.41 22.60
C SER A 267 -0.11 8.66 22.17
N SER A 268 -0.31 9.48 21.12
CA SER A 268 -1.61 9.59 20.47
C SER A 268 -1.88 8.44 19.52
N THR A 269 -3.11 8.38 19.00
CA THR A 269 -3.41 7.68 17.74
C THR A 269 -2.85 8.46 16.56
N TYR A 270 -2.81 7.82 15.37
CA TYR A 270 -2.48 8.52 14.13
C TYR A 270 -3.61 9.45 13.70
N LEU A 271 -3.24 10.64 13.26
CA LEU A 271 -4.12 11.60 12.61
C LEU A 271 -3.70 11.74 11.14
N THR A 272 -4.68 11.83 10.24
CA THR A 272 -4.46 11.98 8.81
C THR A 272 -4.35 13.47 8.47
N LEU A 273 -3.35 13.83 7.65
CA LEU A 273 -3.07 15.18 7.20
C LEU A 273 -2.57 15.17 5.75
N SER A 274 -2.46 16.34 5.12
CA SER A 274 -1.82 16.44 3.80
C SER A 274 -0.36 16.00 3.87
N SER A 275 0.15 15.42 2.79
CA SER A 275 1.59 15.23 2.63
C SER A 275 2.28 16.56 2.31
N GLY A 276 3.58 16.64 2.52
CA GLY A 276 4.35 17.85 2.26
C GLY A 276 5.29 18.23 3.40
N SER A 277 5.83 19.44 3.33
CA SER A 277 6.68 19.98 4.40
C SER A 277 5.83 20.53 5.52
N HIS A 278 6.02 20.01 6.72
CA HIS A 278 5.28 20.40 7.92
C HIS A 278 6.23 20.71 9.08
N THR A 279 5.88 21.69 9.89
CA THR A 279 6.57 21.97 11.15
C THR A 279 5.74 21.47 12.32
N VAL A 280 6.27 20.46 13.01
CA VAL A 280 5.70 19.99 14.28
C VAL A 280 6.40 20.72 15.41
N SER A 281 5.64 21.30 16.33
CA SER A 281 6.18 21.96 17.51
C SER A 281 5.51 21.46 18.79
N ALA A 282 6.23 21.56 19.89
CA ALA A 282 5.77 21.23 21.23
C ALA A 282 5.78 22.46 22.11
N GLU A 283 4.72 22.64 22.91
CA GLU A 283 4.59 23.68 23.94
C GLU A 283 4.35 23.03 25.29
N ALA A 284 4.89 23.57 26.37
CA ALA A 284 4.48 23.14 27.70
C ALA A 284 3.00 23.48 27.91
N ALA A 285 2.19 22.48 28.34
CA ALA A 285 0.75 22.68 28.47
C ALA A 285 0.36 23.79 29.48
N ASN A 286 1.20 24.02 30.49
CA ASN A 286 1.04 25.09 31.49
C ASN A 286 1.55 26.46 31.03
N VAL A 287 2.25 26.54 29.87
CA VAL A 287 2.77 27.80 29.28
C VAL A 287 2.46 27.83 27.79
N PRO A 288 1.18 27.91 27.40
CA PRO A 288 0.80 27.90 26.00
C PRO A 288 1.31 29.14 25.25
N GLY A 289 1.55 28.98 23.96
CA GLY A 289 2.00 30.09 23.09
C GLY A 289 3.51 30.16 22.90
N THR A 290 4.31 29.40 23.68
CA THR A 290 5.76 29.36 23.55
C THR A 290 6.21 27.95 23.16
N SER A 291 6.75 27.82 21.95
CA SER A 291 7.32 26.54 21.51
C SER A 291 8.62 26.26 22.28
N ILE A 292 8.71 25.07 22.88
CA ILE A 292 9.90 24.59 23.59
C ILE A 292 10.75 23.67 22.70
N ALA A 293 10.14 23.01 21.73
CA ALA A 293 10.85 22.21 20.72
C ALA A 293 10.09 22.28 19.38
N SER A 294 10.81 22.21 18.27
CA SER A 294 10.21 22.12 16.95
C SER A 294 11.11 21.38 15.97
N VAL A 295 10.49 20.78 14.96
CA VAL A 295 11.18 20.15 13.84
C VAL A 295 10.35 20.31 12.56
N THR A 296 11.02 20.68 11.46
CA THR A 296 10.41 20.68 10.14
C THR A 296 10.80 19.40 9.41
N SER A 297 9.83 18.70 8.88
CA SER A 297 10.04 17.44 8.16
C SER A 297 9.13 17.34 6.96
N THR A 298 9.60 16.67 5.91
CA THR A 298 8.76 16.33 4.75
C THR A 298 8.05 15.01 5.02
N LEU A 299 6.73 15.07 5.13
CA LEU A 299 5.85 13.91 5.25
C LEU A 299 5.46 13.44 3.85
N SER A 300 6.04 12.34 3.40
CA SER A 300 5.74 11.78 2.08
C SER A 300 4.33 11.20 2.02
N ALA A 301 3.70 11.34 0.89
CA ALA A 301 2.38 10.77 0.61
C ALA A 301 2.32 9.26 0.84
N GLY A 302 1.23 8.79 1.44
CA GLY A 302 1.00 7.38 1.74
C GLY A 302 1.84 6.80 2.88
N ARG A 303 2.53 7.63 3.69
CA ARG A 303 3.39 7.17 4.78
C ARG A 303 2.88 7.59 6.14
N ASP A 304 3.36 6.87 7.14
CA ASP A 304 3.07 7.09 8.56
C ASP A 304 4.31 7.60 9.29
N TYR A 305 4.10 8.44 10.31
CA TYR A 305 5.17 9.08 11.06
C TYR A 305 4.84 9.20 12.54
N SER A 306 5.89 9.24 13.36
CA SER A 306 5.82 9.57 14.80
C SER A 306 6.65 10.80 15.09
N ALA A 307 6.03 11.86 15.61
CA ALA A 307 6.74 12.99 16.22
C ALA A 307 7.05 12.65 17.68
N VAL A 308 8.31 12.48 18.00
CA VAL A 308 8.77 12.03 19.32
C VAL A 308 9.54 13.17 19.99
N THR A 309 9.18 13.50 21.23
CA THR A 309 9.99 14.37 22.09
C THR A 309 10.82 13.55 23.06
N ALA A 310 11.96 14.07 23.51
CA ALA A 310 12.77 13.52 24.58
C ALA A 310 13.50 14.66 25.32
N GLY A 311 13.95 14.42 26.54
CA GLY A 311 14.62 15.42 27.36
C GLY A 311 13.77 15.88 28.54
N THR A 312 13.99 17.13 28.92
CA THR A 312 13.22 17.85 29.94
C THR A 312 12.56 19.08 29.32
N GLY A 313 11.60 19.73 29.99
CA GLY A 313 11.05 21.01 29.55
C GLY A 313 12.09 22.11 29.38
N ALA A 314 13.20 22.05 30.12
CA ALA A 314 14.31 23.00 30.02
C ALA A 314 15.32 22.66 28.91
N SER A 315 15.40 21.40 28.50
CA SER A 315 16.29 20.92 27.42
C SER A 315 15.57 19.88 26.55
N PRO A 316 14.52 20.33 25.81
CA PRO A 316 13.71 19.44 24.99
C PRO A 316 14.35 19.18 23.63
N ARG A 317 14.14 17.97 23.10
CA ARG A 317 14.51 17.56 21.75
C ARG A 317 13.30 16.97 21.06
N MET A 318 13.26 17.03 19.73
CA MET A 318 12.18 16.47 18.92
C MET A 318 12.72 15.90 17.62
N ALA A 319 12.18 14.76 17.20
CA ALA A 319 12.38 14.20 15.88
C ALA A 319 11.10 13.66 15.29
N VAL A 320 11.02 13.59 13.96
CA VAL A 320 9.98 12.87 13.22
C VAL A 320 10.59 11.58 12.68
N LEU A 321 10.05 10.45 13.12
CA LEU A 321 10.47 9.12 12.72
C LEU A 321 9.49 8.59 11.68
N THR A 322 9.99 7.93 10.62
CA THR A 322 9.15 7.22 9.66
C THR A 322 8.67 5.90 10.27
N ASP A 323 7.39 5.60 10.14
CA ASP A 323 6.77 4.40 10.63
C ASP A 323 6.42 3.46 9.47
N ASP A 324 6.65 2.16 9.67
CA ASP A 324 6.24 1.11 8.74
C ASP A 324 5.11 0.30 9.37
N ASN A 325 3.87 0.66 9.06
CA ASN A 325 2.66 0.00 9.53
C ASN A 325 2.12 -1.03 8.54
N SER A 326 2.93 -1.52 7.58
CA SER A 326 2.58 -2.71 6.80
C SER A 326 2.44 -3.92 7.72
N LEU A 327 1.49 -4.80 7.44
CA LEU A 327 1.24 -5.96 8.28
C LEU A 327 2.39 -6.97 8.19
N PRO A 328 2.74 -7.66 9.30
CA PRO A 328 3.69 -8.76 9.27
C PRO A 328 3.11 -9.98 8.55
N ASN A 329 3.97 -10.94 8.25
CA ASN A 329 3.55 -12.24 7.73
C ASN A 329 2.59 -12.95 8.70
N ALA A 330 1.75 -13.84 8.18
CA ALA A 330 0.82 -14.62 9.00
C ALA A 330 1.55 -15.37 10.12
N GLY A 331 1.05 -15.29 11.34
CA GLY A 331 1.65 -15.88 12.54
C GLY A 331 2.74 -15.02 13.19
N PHE A 332 3.06 -13.86 12.65
CA PHE A 332 4.06 -12.94 13.19
C PHE A 332 3.43 -11.64 13.69
N ALA A 333 4.10 -11.01 14.65
CA ALA A 333 3.98 -9.59 14.98
C ALA A 333 5.17 -8.82 14.40
N LYS A 334 5.04 -7.51 14.27
CA LYS A 334 6.12 -6.62 13.86
C LYS A 334 6.40 -5.61 14.95
N ILE A 335 7.68 -5.41 15.31
CA ILE A 335 8.09 -4.53 16.41
C ILE A 335 9.32 -3.72 16.04
N ARG A 336 9.36 -2.47 16.47
CA ARG A 336 10.58 -1.65 16.53
C ARG A 336 10.84 -1.14 17.93
N PHE A 337 12.04 -0.63 18.16
CA PHE A 337 12.50 -0.08 19.43
C PHE A 337 12.87 1.39 19.24
N VAL A 338 12.35 2.24 20.11
CA VAL A 338 12.55 3.69 20.04
C VAL A 338 13.20 4.16 21.33
N ASN A 339 14.33 4.84 21.20
CA ASN A 339 15.04 5.42 22.32
C ASN A 339 14.64 6.90 22.51
N ALA A 340 13.85 7.19 23.54
CA ALA A 340 13.43 8.52 23.92
C ALA A 340 14.01 8.92 25.30
N LEU A 341 15.24 8.48 25.62
CA LEU A 341 15.93 8.89 26.84
C LEU A 341 16.25 10.38 26.83
N ALA A 342 16.19 10.98 28.00
CA ALA A 342 16.45 12.40 28.22
C ALA A 342 17.94 12.75 28.24
N ASP A 343 18.81 11.80 28.51
CA ASP A 343 20.25 11.99 28.77
C ASP A 343 21.19 11.60 27.60
N ASP A 344 20.68 11.59 26.37
CA ASP A 344 21.44 11.33 25.15
C ASP A 344 22.16 9.96 25.05
N ALA A 345 21.85 9.01 25.95
CA ALA A 345 22.49 7.72 25.93
C ALA A 345 22.09 6.90 24.70
N THR A 346 23.06 6.26 24.07
CA THR A 346 22.84 5.23 23.06
C THR A 346 22.51 3.92 23.73
N VAL A 347 21.61 3.11 23.14
CA VAL A 347 21.17 1.85 23.74
C VAL A 347 21.19 0.70 22.75
N ASP A 348 21.36 -0.52 23.27
CA ASP A 348 21.10 -1.78 22.59
C ASP A 348 19.79 -2.37 23.11
N VAL A 349 19.20 -3.33 22.36
CA VAL A 349 17.99 -4.00 22.77
C VAL A 349 18.12 -5.50 22.65
N LEU A 350 17.73 -6.19 23.74
CA LEU A 350 17.57 -7.62 23.78
C LEU A 350 16.08 -7.97 23.75
N LEU A 351 15.72 -8.95 22.94
CA LEU A 351 14.41 -9.58 22.95
C LEU A 351 14.58 -11.02 23.41
N ASN A 352 13.95 -11.41 24.52
CA ASN A 352 14.16 -12.70 25.17
C ASN A 352 15.67 -13.02 25.38
N PHE A 353 16.44 -12.02 25.85
CA PHE A 353 17.87 -12.10 26.12
C PHE A 353 18.78 -12.26 24.86
N ALA A 354 18.20 -12.34 23.67
CA ALA A 354 18.94 -12.32 22.42
C ALA A 354 19.03 -10.88 21.87
N GLN A 355 20.21 -10.50 21.35
CA GLN A 355 20.43 -9.18 20.76
C GLN A 355 19.55 -9.00 19.52
N GLN A 356 18.70 -7.97 19.54
CA GLN A 356 17.76 -7.66 18.47
C GLN A 356 18.14 -6.37 17.72
N ALA A 357 18.57 -5.35 18.45
CA ALA A 357 18.98 -4.09 17.88
C ALA A 357 20.19 -3.52 18.61
N THR A 358 21.00 -2.73 17.93
CA THR A 358 22.24 -2.12 18.48
C THR A 358 22.33 -0.64 18.15
N ALA A 359 23.03 0.08 19.02
CA ALA A 359 23.44 1.46 18.80
C ALA A 359 22.28 2.41 18.44
N ILE A 360 21.11 2.26 19.07
CA ILE A 360 19.98 3.17 18.87
C ILE A 360 20.30 4.49 19.59
N PRO A 361 20.54 5.58 18.85
CA PRO A 361 20.81 6.89 19.47
C PRO A 361 19.58 7.43 20.17
N SER A 362 19.76 8.35 21.10
CA SER A 362 18.62 9.07 21.66
C SER A 362 17.81 9.75 20.57
N ILE A 363 16.45 9.74 20.73
CA ILE A 363 15.48 10.23 19.76
C ILE A 363 15.55 9.51 18.39
N GLY A 364 16.12 8.29 18.38
CA GLY A 364 16.21 7.38 17.23
C GLY A 364 15.39 6.12 17.40
N ALA A 365 15.29 5.34 16.33
CA ALA A 365 14.61 4.07 16.29
C ALA A 365 15.41 3.00 15.56
N SER A 366 15.20 1.75 15.93
CA SER A 366 15.67 0.60 15.15
C SER A 366 14.88 0.45 13.85
N SER A 367 15.31 -0.46 12.98
CA SER A 367 14.46 -1.08 11.97
C SER A 367 13.30 -1.83 12.63
N TYR A 368 12.29 -2.18 11.83
CA TYR A 368 11.24 -3.10 12.27
C TYR A 368 11.70 -4.55 12.12
N TYR A 369 11.31 -5.39 13.06
CA TYR A 369 11.59 -6.82 13.09
C TYR A 369 10.29 -7.61 13.10
N GLN A 370 10.19 -8.66 12.30
CA GLN A 370 9.12 -9.64 12.43
C GLN A 370 9.53 -10.68 13.48
N VAL A 371 8.66 -10.89 14.45
CA VAL A 371 8.84 -11.88 15.53
C VAL A 371 7.63 -12.79 15.56
N ALA A 372 7.78 -14.05 15.93
CA ALA A 372 6.65 -14.95 16.06
C ALA A 372 5.63 -14.36 17.06
N ALA A 373 4.34 -14.46 16.75
CA ALA A 373 3.32 -14.05 17.71
C ALA A 373 3.40 -14.95 18.96
N GLY A 374 3.21 -14.37 20.13
CA GLY A 374 3.29 -15.13 21.38
C GLY A 374 3.24 -14.26 22.61
N THR A 375 3.27 -14.94 23.74
CA THR A 375 3.26 -14.35 25.07
C THR A 375 4.61 -14.50 25.78
N ASN A 376 4.79 -13.79 26.87
CA ASN A 376 5.96 -13.86 27.74
C ASN A 376 7.28 -13.36 27.10
N TYR A 377 7.19 -12.46 26.13
CA TYR A 377 8.37 -11.77 25.68
C TYR A 377 8.95 -10.86 26.77
N THR A 378 10.28 -10.78 26.82
CA THR A 378 11.02 -9.79 27.62
C THR A 378 11.73 -8.84 26.66
N ILE A 379 11.43 -7.54 26.74
CA ILE A 379 12.10 -6.47 26.01
C ILE A 379 13.03 -5.78 26.99
N SER A 380 14.35 -5.83 26.79
CA SER A 380 15.33 -5.18 27.64
C SER A 380 16.15 -4.18 26.84
N PHE A 381 16.14 -2.93 27.24
CA PHE A 381 17.05 -1.91 26.76
C PHE A 381 18.30 -1.91 27.65
N THR A 382 19.48 -1.95 27.04
CA THR A 382 20.78 -2.07 27.71
C THR A 382 21.72 -0.98 27.29
N THR A 383 22.80 -0.80 28.04
CA THR A 383 23.98 -0.05 27.57
C THR A 383 24.57 -0.75 26.35
N PRO A 384 25.32 -0.03 25.48
CA PRO A 384 26.00 -0.63 24.34
C PRO A 384 26.82 -1.85 24.73
N GLY A 385 26.73 -2.92 23.95
CA GLY A 385 27.36 -4.22 24.25
C GLY A 385 26.50 -5.14 25.14
N GLY A 386 25.29 -4.74 25.50
CA GLY A 386 24.35 -5.59 26.26
C GLY A 386 24.73 -5.83 27.73
N ILE A 387 25.64 -4.98 28.31
CA ILE A 387 26.29 -5.24 29.61
C ILE A 387 25.37 -4.92 30.79
N THR A 388 24.68 -3.78 30.75
CA THR A 388 23.84 -3.33 31.86
C THR A 388 22.42 -3.07 31.35
N VAL A 389 21.43 -3.67 32.01
CA VAL A 389 20.00 -3.40 31.72
C VAL A 389 19.64 -2.02 32.27
N ILE A 390 19.20 -1.13 31.38
CA ILE A 390 18.69 0.21 31.72
C ILE A 390 17.24 0.10 32.18
N ALA A 391 16.41 -0.61 31.40
CA ALA A 391 15.01 -0.91 31.76
C ALA A 391 14.54 -2.14 31.00
N SER A 392 13.57 -2.84 31.54
CA SER A 392 12.94 -3.99 30.88
C SER A 392 11.43 -4.01 31.07
N LEU A 393 10.74 -4.58 30.09
CA LEU A 393 9.31 -4.90 30.15
C LEU A 393 9.17 -6.41 29.97
N GLN A 394 8.59 -7.06 30.96
CA GLN A 394 8.40 -8.52 31.00
C GLN A 394 6.95 -8.89 30.71
N ASN A 395 6.74 -10.17 30.39
CA ASN A 395 5.42 -10.74 30.10
C ASN A 395 4.67 -9.99 28.99
N VAL A 396 5.41 -9.58 27.96
CA VAL A 396 4.86 -8.87 26.81
C VAL A 396 4.14 -9.87 25.90
N GLU A 397 2.94 -9.52 25.50
CA GLU A 397 2.19 -10.22 24.47
C GLU A 397 2.31 -9.49 23.13
N LEU A 398 2.69 -10.23 22.09
CA LEU A 398 2.81 -9.73 20.72
C LEU A 398 1.87 -10.55 19.83
N ASP A 399 0.71 -9.99 19.51
CA ASP A 399 -0.33 -10.67 18.73
C ASP A 399 0.03 -10.72 17.25
N ALA A 400 -0.37 -11.80 16.59
CA ALA A 400 -0.22 -11.95 15.15
C ALA A 400 -0.96 -10.83 14.38
N GLY A 401 -0.31 -10.32 13.33
CA GLY A 401 -0.87 -9.28 12.48
C GLY A 401 -0.80 -7.87 13.06
N ASN A 402 -0.23 -7.68 14.25
CA ASN A 402 -0.10 -6.36 14.87
C ASN A 402 1.30 -5.77 14.66
N VAL A 403 1.36 -4.44 14.69
CA VAL A 403 2.60 -3.66 14.61
C VAL A 403 2.77 -2.89 15.92
N TYR A 404 3.97 -2.93 16.48
CA TYR A 404 4.29 -2.35 17.77
C TYR A 404 5.52 -1.43 17.70
N SER A 405 5.52 -0.44 18.59
CA SER A 405 6.72 0.34 18.95
C SER A 405 6.95 0.21 20.45
N ALA A 406 8.12 -0.25 20.85
CA ALA A 406 8.57 -0.25 22.24
C ALA A 406 9.43 1.00 22.48
N TYR A 407 8.96 1.89 23.33
CA TYR A 407 9.63 3.14 23.67
C TYR A 407 10.35 3.02 25.00
N LEU A 408 11.59 3.51 25.04
CA LEU A 408 12.35 3.72 26.26
C LEU A 408 12.28 5.19 26.65
N PHE A 409 11.68 5.49 27.79
CA PHE A 409 11.50 6.84 28.33
C PHE A 409 12.26 7.05 29.63
N GLY A 410 12.55 8.28 29.98
CA GLY A 410 13.20 8.67 31.23
C GLY A 410 14.67 9.02 31.07
N THR A 411 15.51 8.72 32.07
CA THR A 411 16.96 8.81 32.02
C THR A 411 17.57 7.42 32.17
N SER A 412 18.83 7.21 31.78
CA SER A 412 19.48 5.90 31.93
C SER A 412 19.53 5.36 33.36
N SER A 413 19.40 6.24 34.37
CA SER A 413 19.29 5.86 35.80
C SER A 413 17.87 5.65 36.30
N SER A 414 16.85 6.13 35.56
CA SER A 414 15.43 6.04 35.93
C SER A 414 14.58 5.95 34.67
N ALA A 415 14.65 4.81 34.01
CA ALA A 415 14.00 4.57 32.73
C ALA A 415 12.79 3.63 32.87
N GLN A 416 11.85 3.76 31.95
CA GLN A 416 10.72 2.84 31.79
C GLN A 416 10.51 2.47 30.33
N VAL A 417 10.07 1.24 30.08
CA VAL A 417 9.69 0.77 28.74
C VAL A 417 8.17 0.80 28.62
N ARG A 418 7.69 1.34 27.50
CA ARG A 418 6.28 1.29 27.12
C ARG A 418 6.11 0.66 25.75
N LEU A 419 5.23 -0.33 25.65
CA LEU A 419 4.81 -0.90 24.40
C LEU A 419 3.56 -0.17 23.90
N VAL A 420 3.61 0.30 22.67
CA VAL A 420 2.50 0.95 21.97
C VAL A 420 2.14 0.10 20.77
N ARG A 421 0.87 -0.25 20.63
CA ARG A 421 0.36 -0.87 19.41
C ARG A 421 0.11 0.23 18.40
N ASP A 422 0.84 0.18 17.28
CA ASP A 422 0.73 1.14 16.17
C ASP A 422 -0.40 0.75 15.21
N ARG A 423 -0.66 -0.59 15.18
CA ARG A 423 -1.70 -1.17 14.34
C ARG A 423 -2.13 -2.54 14.82
#